data_04f87fe178cda7e33dd88f7b661c817d
#
_entry.id   04f87fe178cda7e33dd88f7b661c817d
#
_cell.length_a   1.000
_cell.length_b   1.000
_cell.length_c   1.000
_cell.angle_alpha   90.00
_cell.angle_beta   90.00
_cell.angle_gamma   90.00
#
_symmetry.space_group_name_H-M   'P 1'
#
loop_
_entity.id
_entity.type
_entity.pdbx_description
1 polymer ?
#
loop_
_entity_poly.entity_id
_entity_poly.type
_entity_poly.pdbx_seq_one_letter_code
_entity_poly.pdbx_strand_id
1 'polypeptide(L)'
;MKILIGGSPCTRWSIAQTKNRETEASGIGWELFLNYRIARDKYQPDYFLYENNKSMSPAIRAQITAELGVEPVLINSALVSAQNRQRIYWVGKREPDGTYSQVPVEQPEDRGILLRDILETGICWREKGYALTASSHSATAEDMFARRQRNGVAEPIRIGTIENDAKKQDFDSQQYRVYSPDGKSVTLCGNGGGVGAKTGLYAVPISAENNKVILKAIDILADRKGYVPEMFNPYNRTEITGKAPTLSTGSMVTSSCAVLIFETADGKQIPVYEVRGGRITIKGKEYPIKLRDGLYIIRKLTVTECKRLQTVPDTYAFPVSDTQAYKMLGNGWTVDVIAHIMNHFTGLTEEPVEVLSMYDGMSCGHIALDKLGVDITVYYATEI
;
A
#
# COMPACT_ATOMS: atom_id res chain seq x y z
N MET A 1 -10.54 16.72 30.17
CA MET A 1 -11.51 16.02 29.29
C MET A 1 -11.20 14.53 29.27
N LYS A 2 -12.21 13.66 29.32
CA LYS A 2 -12.06 12.19 29.18
C LYS A 2 -12.56 11.72 27.82
N ILE A 3 -11.76 10.94 27.11
CA ILE A 3 -12.13 10.40 25.79
C ILE A 3 -12.01 8.88 25.78
N LEU A 4 -13.01 8.20 25.25
CA LEU A 4 -12.96 6.79 24.94
C LEU A 4 -12.95 6.60 23.43
N ILE A 5 -11.93 5.91 22.93
CA ILE A 5 -11.84 5.53 21.51
C ILE A 5 -11.71 4.02 21.39
N GLY A 6 -12.21 3.45 20.29
CA GLY A 6 -12.04 2.02 20.06
C GLY A 6 -12.77 1.51 18.83
N GLY A 7 -12.42 0.29 18.45
CA GLY A 7 -13.06 -0.42 17.36
C GLY A 7 -12.83 -1.90 17.53
N SER A 8 -13.87 -2.66 17.95
CA SER A 8 -13.71 -4.10 18.13
C SER A 8 -13.33 -4.79 16.82
N PRO A 9 -12.53 -5.87 16.86
CA PRO A 9 -12.11 -6.59 15.67
C PRO A 9 -13.27 -6.94 14.74
N CYS A 10 -13.25 -6.43 13.51
CA CYS A 10 -14.31 -6.62 12.52
C CYS A 10 -14.27 -7.98 11.81
N THR A 11 -13.36 -8.88 12.19
CA THR A 11 -13.12 -10.14 11.48
C THR A 11 -14.36 -11.03 11.37
N ARG A 12 -15.26 -10.99 12.37
CA ARG A 12 -16.49 -11.77 12.37
C ARG A 12 -17.63 -11.12 11.59
N TRP A 13 -17.58 -9.81 11.34
CA TRP A 13 -18.66 -9.04 10.73
C TRP A 13 -18.38 -8.65 9.28
N SER A 14 -17.12 -8.77 8.84
CA SER A 14 -16.71 -8.42 7.50
C SER A 14 -17.25 -9.40 6.45
N ILE A 15 -17.66 -8.91 5.28
CA ILE A 15 -17.98 -9.74 4.11
C ILE A 15 -16.77 -10.55 3.58
N ALA A 16 -15.55 -10.18 3.97
CA ALA A 16 -14.36 -10.97 3.66
C ALA A 16 -14.31 -12.29 4.44
N GLN A 17 -15.09 -12.43 5.51
CA GLN A 17 -15.24 -13.67 6.26
C GLN A 17 -16.32 -14.56 5.62
N THR A 18 -15.90 -15.66 5.03
CA THR A 18 -16.80 -16.56 4.28
C THR A 18 -17.39 -17.69 5.12
N LYS A 19 -16.72 -18.13 6.19
CA LYS A 19 -17.11 -19.36 6.92
C LYS A 19 -17.83 -19.10 8.26
N ASN A 20 -17.42 -18.08 9.01
CA ASN A 20 -17.90 -17.82 10.37
C ASN A 20 -18.37 -16.38 10.53
N ARG A 21 -19.02 -15.84 9.50
CA ARG A 21 -19.56 -14.48 9.54
C ARG A 21 -20.79 -14.43 10.43
N GLU A 22 -20.75 -13.56 11.42
CA GLU A 22 -21.88 -13.26 12.27
C GLU A 22 -22.76 -12.21 11.58
N THR A 23 -24.08 -12.41 11.59
CA THR A 23 -25.08 -11.52 10.98
C THR A 23 -26.06 -10.96 12.01
N GLU A 24 -26.04 -11.48 13.23
CA GLU A 24 -26.86 -11.06 14.36
C GLU A 24 -25.98 -10.58 15.51
N ALA A 25 -26.59 -9.86 16.46
CA ALA A 25 -25.92 -9.35 17.67
C ALA A 25 -25.67 -10.47 18.68
N SER A 26 -24.82 -11.41 18.31
CA SER A 26 -24.45 -12.59 19.11
C SER A 26 -23.02 -13.03 18.74
N GLY A 27 -22.45 -13.93 19.57
CA GLY A 27 -21.13 -14.49 19.36
C GLY A 27 -19.98 -13.58 19.79
N ILE A 28 -18.75 -13.98 19.45
CA ILE A 28 -17.51 -13.34 19.92
C ILE A 28 -17.43 -11.88 19.47
N GLY A 29 -17.81 -11.57 18.23
CA GLY A 29 -17.78 -10.19 17.71
C GLY A 29 -18.66 -9.26 18.55
N TRP A 30 -19.84 -9.76 18.94
CA TRP A 30 -20.77 -9.02 19.79
C TRP A 30 -20.25 -8.86 21.21
N GLU A 31 -19.67 -9.91 21.82
CA GLU A 31 -19.05 -9.84 23.14
C GLU A 31 -17.93 -8.79 23.20
N LEU A 32 -17.11 -8.72 22.18
CA LEU A 32 -16.06 -7.70 22.07
C LEU A 32 -16.63 -6.28 21.97
N PHE A 33 -17.73 -6.08 21.25
CA PHE A 33 -18.44 -4.81 21.27
C PHE A 33 -19.01 -4.48 22.67
N LEU A 34 -19.62 -5.44 23.34
CA LEU A 34 -20.15 -5.24 24.68
C LEU A 34 -19.06 -4.83 25.69
N ASN A 35 -17.83 -5.34 25.55
CA ASN A 35 -16.70 -4.88 26.37
C ASN A 35 -16.44 -3.38 26.19
N TYR A 36 -16.50 -2.87 24.96
CA TYR A 36 -16.39 -1.43 24.69
C TYR A 36 -17.55 -0.66 25.34
N ARG A 37 -18.78 -1.12 25.20
CA ARG A 37 -19.95 -0.50 25.81
C ARG A 37 -19.84 -0.47 27.33
N ILE A 38 -19.44 -1.58 27.98
CA ILE A 38 -19.22 -1.66 29.43
C ILE A 38 -18.12 -0.69 29.87
N ALA A 39 -17.03 -0.58 29.10
CA ALA A 39 -15.97 0.36 29.39
C ALA A 39 -16.46 1.81 29.30
N ARG A 40 -17.27 2.16 28.29
CA ARG A 40 -17.91 3.47 28.20
C ARG A 40 -18.74 3.80 29.45
N ASP A 41 -19.59 2.87 29.87
CA ASP A 41 -20.50 3.07 31.01
C ASP A 41 -19.72 3.22 32.32
N LYS A 42 -18.58 2.54 32.49
CA LYS A 42 -17.73 2.64 33.68
C LYS A 42 -16.82 3.86 33.67
N TYR A 43 -16.17 4.14 32.53
CA TYR A 43 -15.23 5.24 32.40
C TYR A 43 -15.92 6.61 32.31
N GLN A 44 -17.17 6.62 31.83
CA GLN A 44 -18.01 7.82 31.66
C GLN A 44 -17.27 8.95 30.94
N PRO A 45 -16.79 8.69 29.69
CA PRO A 45 -16.05 9.70 28.94
C PRO A 45 -16.92 10.88 28.56
N ASP A 46 -16.32 12.08 28.44
CA ASP A 46 -16.99 13.26 27.90
C ASP A 46 -17.32 13.09 26.42
N TYR A 47 -16.43 12.40 25.69
CA TYR A 47 -16.64 11.99 24.29
C TYR A 47 -16.25 10.54 24.07
N PHE A 48 -17.00 9.88 23.19
CA PHE A 48 -16.59 8.55 22.72
C PHE A 48 -16.60 8.47 21.18
N LEU A 49 -15.72 7.63 20.65
CA LEU A 49 -15.66 7.24 19.25
C LEU A 49 -15.57 5.73 19.15
N TYR A 50 -16.54 5.09 18.49
CA TYR A 50 -16.50 3.68 18.15
C TYR A 50 -16.48 3.49 16.64
N GLU A 51 -15.55 2.68 16.11
CA GLU A 51 -15.38 2.42 14.68
C GLU A 51 -15.67 0.98 14.33
N ASN A 52 -16.25 0.74 13.15
CA ASN A 52 -16.26 -0.58 12.56
C ASN A 52 -16.42 -0.53 11.03
N ASN A 53 -16.34 -1.69 10.36
CA ASN A 53 -16.45 -1.71 8.91
C ASN A 53 -17.91 -1.55 8.43
N LYS A 54 -18.08 -0.91 7.26
CA LYS A 54 -19.39 -0.69 6.64
C LYS A 54 -20.13 -2.00 6.31
N SER A 55 -19.40 -3.08 6.09
CA SER A 55 -19.98 -4.33 5.57
C SER A 55 -20.63 -5.23 6.63
N MET A 56 -20.67 -4.80 7.90
CA MET A 56 -21.45 -5.53 8.92
C MET A 56 -22.92 -5.61 8.55
N SER A 57 -23.63 -6.59 9.10
CA SER A 57 -25.06 -6.73 8.83
C SER A 57 -25.87 -5.53 9.34
N PRO A 58 -27.00 -5.18 8.69
CA PRO A 58 -27.88 -4.13 9.18
C PRO A 58 -28.40 -4.39 10.61
N ALA A 59 -28.64 -5.66 10.97
CA ALA A 59 -29.11 -6.03 12.31
C ALA A 59 -28.08 -5.69 13.39
N ILE A 60 -26.80 -6.06 13.17
CA ILE A 60 -25.71 -5.72 14.12
C ILE A 60 -25.56 -4.20 14.21
N ARG A 61 -25.57 -3.49 13.07
CA ARG A 61 -25.44 -2.03 13.08
C ARG A 61 -26.57 -1.36 13.86
N ALA A 62 -27.82 -1.79 13.66
CA ALA A 62 -28.97 -1.26 14.38
C ALA A 62 -28.85 -1.50 15.88
N GLN A 63 -28.38 -2.69 16.29
CA GLN A 63 -28.22 -3.00 17.71
C GLN A 63 -27.09 -2.19 18.34
N ILE A 64 -25.95 -2.00 17.66
CA ILE A 64 -24.87 -1.11 18.14
C ILE A 64 -25.39 0.33 18.31
N THR A 65 -26.16 0.80 17.33
CA THR A 65 -26.79 2.13 17.40
C THR A 65 -27.70 2.26 18.63
N ALA A 66 -28.53 1.25 18.90
CA ALA A 66 -29.38 1.24 20.10
C ALA A 66 -28.57 1.24 21.40
N GLU A 67 -27.49 0.44 21.49
CA GLU A 67 -26.62 0.35 22.68
C GLU A 67 -25.79 1.64 22.91
N LEU A 68 -25.36 2.30 21.83
CA LEU A 68 -24.56 3.52 21.95
C LEU A 68 -25.42 4.79 22.06
N GLY A 69 -26.68 4.74 21.62
CA GLY A 69 -27.62 5.86 21.69
C GLY A 69 -27.39 6.97 20.66
N VAL A 70 -26.54 6.74 19.67
CA VAL A 70 -26.21 7.70 18.61
C VAL A 70 -26.14 7.02 17.24
N GLU A 71 -26.50 7.72 16.18
CA GLU A 71 -26.44 7.21 14.82
C GLU A 71 -25.01 7.19 14.25
N PRO A 72 -24.65 6.22 13.43
CA PRO A 72 -23.32 6.18 12.84
C PRO A 72 -23.18 7.11 11.64
N VAL A 73 -22.00 7.72 11.50
CA VAL A 73 -21.59 8.41 10.27
C VAL A 73 -20.72 7.51 9.41
N LEU A 74 -20.99 7.46 8.11
CA LEU A 74 -20.17 6.76 7.12
C LEU A 74 -19.13 7.70 6.55
N ILE A 75 -17.83 7.38 6.67
CA ILE A 75 -16.76 8.14 6.03
C ILE A 75 -15.94 7.23 5.14
N ASN A 76 -15.59 7.72 3.95
CA ASN A 76 -14.64 7.07 3.05
C ASN A 76 -13.28 7.75 3.18
N SER A 77 -12.26 6.99 3.58
CA SER A 77 -10.88 7.50 3.64
C SER A 77 -10.36 8.06 2.32
N ALA A 78 -11.01 7.77 1.18
CA ALA A 78 -10.65 8.33 -0.12
C ALA A 78 -10.71 9.87 -0.16
N LEU A 79 -11.43 10.50 0.76
CA LEU A 79 -11.49 11.95 0.88
C LEU A 79 -10.18 12.55 1.42
N VAL A 80 -9.47 11.83 2.29
CA VAL A 80 -8.25 12.31 2.96
C VAL A 80 -7.00 11.47 2.63
N SER A 81 -7.15 10.42 1.82
CA SER A 81 -6.10 9.45 1.49
C SER A 81 -6.25 8.92 0.07
N ALA A 82 -5.25 8.19 -0.39
CA ALA A 82 -5.26 7.53 -1.69
C ALA A 82 -5.99 6.17 -1.70
N GLN A 83 -6.76 5.80 -0.66
CA GLN A 83 -7.45 4.51 -0.59
C GLN A 83 -8.97 4.63 -0.45
N ASN A 84 -9.71 3.76 -1.14
CA ASN A 84 -11.14 3.55 -0.89
C ASN A 84 -11.30 2.64 0.33
N ARG A 85 -11.57 3.23 1.49
CA ARG A 85 -11.79 2.54 2.76
C ARG A 85 -13.01 3.11 3.45
N GLN A 86 -14.15 2.48 3.31
CA GLN A 86 -15.41 2.91 3.91
C GLN A 86 -15.54 2.32 5.32
N ARG A 87 -15.74 3.18 6.30
CA ARG A 87 -15.94 2.83 7.71
C ARG A 87 -17.12 3.59 8.28
N ILE A 88 -17.69 3.04 9.33
CA ILE A 88 -18.79 3.66 10.09
C ILE A 88 -18.30 3.98 11.48
N TYR A 89 -18.71 5.15 11.97
CA TYR A 89 -18.26 5.71 13.22
C TYR A 89 -19.47 6.16 14.03
N TRP A 90 -19.56 5.72 15.29
CA TRP A 90 -20.51 6.24 16.28
C TRP A 90 -19.76 7.23 17.16
N VAL A 91 -20.25 8.45 17.24
CA VAL A 91 -19.57 9.55 17.92
C VAL A 91 -20.56 10.24 18.84
N GLY A 92 -20.29 10.17 20.13
CA GLY A 92 -21.18 10.72 21.15
C GLY A 92 -20.50 11.65 22.13
N LYS A 93 -21.24 12.64 22.58
CA LYS A 93 -20.90 13.58 23.66
C LYS A 93 -21.76 13.29 24.86
N ARG A 94 -21.18 13.27 26.06
CA ARG A 94 -21.88 13.06 27.30
C ARG A 94 -22.68 14.31 27.70
N GLU A 95 -23.95 14.13 28.03
CA GLU A 95 -24.84 15.17 28.52
C GLU A 95 -24.82 15.25 30.08
N PRO A 96 -25.29 16.35 30.68
CA PRO A 96 -25.31 16.51 32.13
C PRO A 96 -26.12 15.43 32.89
N ASP A 97 -27.10 14.84 32.24
CA ASP A 97 -27.92 13.74 32.81
C ASP A 97 -27.24 12.35 32.71
N GLY A 98 -26.03 12.31 32.11
CA GLY A 98 -25.25 11.10 31.91
C GLY A 98 -25.60 10.31 30.64
N THR A 99 -26.56 10.75 29.85
CA THR A 99 -26.85 10.20 28.51
C THR A 99 -25.81 10.68 27.49
N TYR A 100 -25.86 10.13 26.29
CA TYR A 100 -25.00 10.57 25.18
C TYR A 100 -25.84 11.12 24.04
N SER A 101 -25.45 12.27 23.54
CA SER A 101 -26.00 12.89 22.33
C SER A 101 -25.05 12.72 21.15
N GLN A 102 -25.62 12.81 19.95
CA GLN A 102 -24.89 12.75 18.69
C GLN A 102 -23.93 13.93 18.54
N VAL A 103 -22.66 13.66 18.27
CA VAL A 103 -21.75 14.69 17.73
C VAL A 103 -21.96 14.77 16.22
N PRO A 104 -22.41 15.90 15.67
CA PRO A 104 -22.55 16.06 14.24
C PRO A 104 -21.14 16.11 13.61
N VAL A 105 -20.83 15.12 12.78
CA VAL A 105 -19.56 15.05 12.05
C VAL A 105 -19.84 15.20 10.56
N GLU A 106 -19.32 16.27 9.98
CA GLU A 106 -19.41 16.51 8.54
C GLU A 106 -18.45 15.61 7.76
N GLN A 107 -18.70 15.43 6.46
CA GLN A 107 -17.74 14.71 5.61
C GLN A 107 -16.46 15.52 5.47
N PRO A 108 -15.27 14.91 5.55
CA PRO A 108 -14.03 15.62 5.25
C PRO A 108 -13.99 16.11 3.81
N GLU A 109 -13.34 17.24 3.59
CA GLU A 109 -13.07 17.76 2.25
C GLU A 109 -12.20 16.78 1.46
N ASP A 110 -12.50 16.59 0.15
CA ASP A 110 -11.68 15.77 -0.73
C ASP A 110 -10.35 16.47 -1.04
N ARG A 111 -9.27 15.94 -0.50
CA ARG A 111 -7.90 16.45 -0.72
C ARG A 111 -7.32 16.07 -2.07
N GLY A 112 -8.02 15.31 -2.89
CA GLY A 112 -7.57 14.88 -4.22
C GLY A 112 -6.35 13.96 -4.24
N ILE A 113 -5.95 13.36 -3.10
CA ILE A 113 -4.74 12.51 -3.00
C ILE A 113 -4.95 11.24 -3.81
N LEU A 114 -4.07 10.98 -4.77
CA LEU A 114 -4.10 9.82 -5.64
C LEU A 114 -3.03 8.80 -5.25
N LEU A 115 -3.19 7.55 -5.71
CA LEU A 115 -2.25 6.48 -5.39
C LEU A 115 -0.82 6.80 -5.85
N ARG A 116 -0.65 7.48 -6.99
CA ARG A 116 0.66 7.94 -7.48
C ARG A 116 1.39 8.89 -6.52
N ASP A 117 0.64 9.64 -5.72
CA ASP A 117 1.20 10.69 -4.84
C ASP A 117 1.83 10.10 -3.57
N ILE A 118 1.53 8.84 -3.26
CA ILE A 118 2.04 8.15 -2.07
C ILE A 118 3.17 7.16 -2.38
N LEU A 119 3.48 6.92 -3.65
CA LEU A 119 4.51 5.96 -4.05
C LEU A 119 5.91 6.47 -3.75
N GLU A 120 6.80 5.57 -3.32
CA GLU A 120 8.23 5.82 -3.23
C GLU A 120 8.88 5.75 -4.62
N THR A 121 8.48 4.75 -5.41
CA THR A 121 8.95 4.51 -6.79
C THR A 121 7.85 3.85 -7.62
N GLY A 122 8.07 3.77 -8.93
CA GLY A 122 7.20 3.04 -9.84
C GLY A 122 5.95 3.80 -10.29
N ILE A 123 5.08 3.10 -10.96
CA ILE A 123 3.88 3.63 -11.60
C ILE A 123 2.66 2.83 -11.13
N CYS A 124 1.59 3.50 -10.78
CA CYS A 124 0.32 2.85 -10.52
C CYS A 124 -0.63 2.99 -11.70
N TRP A 125 -1.45 1.95 -11.93
CA TRP A 125 -2.48 1.93 -12.97
C TRP A 125 -3.88 2.27 -12.45
N ARG A 126 -3.98 2.69 -11.19
CA ARG A 126 -5.21 3.12 -10.51
C ARG A 126 -5.01 4.49 -9.89
N GLU A 127 -6.06 5.27 -9.82
CA GLU A 127 -6.05 6.59 -9.15
C GLU A 127 -6.17 6.44 -7.63
N LYS A 128 -7.08 5.60 -7.16
CA LYS A 128 -7.27 5.30 -5.74
C LYS A 128 -7.00 3.82 -5.49
N GLY A 129 -6.33 3.52 -4.40
CA GLY A 129 -6.07 2.16 -3.94
C GLY A 129 -7.30 1.48 -3.35
N TYR A 130 -7.25 0.15 -3.31
CA TYR A 130 -8.16 -0.63 -2.46
C TYR A 130 -7.79 -0.42 -0.99
N ALA A 131 -8.77 -0.62 -0.10
CA ALA A 131 -8.51 -0.61 1.34
C ALA A 131 -7.42 -1.62 1.71
N LEU A 132 -6.49 -1.20 2.55
CA LEU A 132 -5.49 -2.12 3.10
C LEU A 132 -6.18 -3.17 3.97
N THR A 133 -5.67 -4.38 3.88
CA THR A 133 -6.11 -5.52 4.68
C THR A 133 -4.92 -6.12 5.41
N ALA A 134 -5.16 -6.83 6.49
CA ALA A 134 -4.11 -7.50 7.27
C ALA A 134 -3.25 -8.48 6.44
N SER A 135 -3.79 -9.02 5.31
CA SER A 135 -3.10 -9.91 4.39
C SER A 135 -2.42 -9.20 3.21
N SER A 136 -2.24 -7.87 3.25
CA SER A 136 -1.57 -7.12 2.16
C SER A 136 -0.10 -7.54 1.98
N HIS A 137 0.54 -8.12 3.00
CA HIS A 137 1.90 -8.64 2.93
C HIS A 137 2.09 -9.77 1.91
N SER A 138 1.04 -10.55 1.62
CA SER A 138 1.07 -11.68 0.68
C SER A 138 0.48 -11.37 -0.69
N ALA A 139 0.36 -10.07 -1.04
CA ALA A 139 -0.23 -9.67 -2.31
C ALA A 139 0.60 -10.15 -3.52
N THR A 140 -0.07 -10.81 -4.46
CA THR A 140 0.49 -11.28 -5.73
C THR A 140 -0.11 -10.51 -6.90
N ALA A 141 0.52 -10.58 -8.08
CA ALA A 141 -0.04 -10.00 -9.30
C ALA A 141 -1.45 -10.57 -9.62
N GLU A 142 -1.69 -11.85 -9.34
CA GLU A 142 -3.02 -12.46 -9.52
C GLU A 142 -4.07 -11.80 -8.61
N ASP A 143 -3.75 -11.52 -7.35
CA ASP A 143 -4.67 -10.83 -6.44
C ASP A 143 -5.00 -9.42 -6.93
N MET A 144 -4.02 -8.73 -7.52
CA MET A 144 -4.17 -7.37 -8.03
C MET A 144 -5.06 -7.30 -9.29
N PHE A 145 -4.88 -8.24 -10.21
CA PHE A 145 -5.56 -8.23 -11.52
C PHE A 145 -6.81 -9.10 -11.56
N ALA A 146 -6.73 -10.36 -11.12
CA ALA A 146 -7.85 -11.29 -11.19
C ALA A 146 -8.88 -11.04 -10.09
N ARG A 147 -8.42 -10.96 -8.84
CA ARG A 147 -9.31 -10.77 -7.67
C ARG A 147 -9.67 -9.32 -7.41
N ARG A 148 -8.89 -8.37 -7.92
CA ARG A 148 -9.08 -6.92 -7.72
C ARG A 148 -9.18 -6.50 -6.25
N GLN A 149 -8.37 -7.09 -5.39
CA GLN A 149 -8.43 -6.92 -3.94
C GLN A 149 -7.16 -6.33 -3.32
N ARG A 150 -6.10 -6.17 -4.11
CA ARG A 150 -4.80 -5.72 -3.63
C ARG A 150 -4.25 -4.59 -4.49
N ASN A 151 -3.45 -3.73 -3.86
CA ASN A 151 -2.74 -2.65 -4.53
C ASN A 151 -1.43 -3.16 -5.09
N GLY A 152 -1.06 -2.70 -6.27
CA GLY A 152 0.19 -3.03 -6.92
C GLY A 152 0.82 -1.81 -7.56
N VAL A 153 2.13 -1.88 -7.76
CA VAL A 153 2.97 -0.89 -8.41
C VAL A 153 3.73 -1.57 -9.52
N ALA A 154 3.77 -0.95 -10.70
CA ALA A 154 4.61 -1.36 -11.80
C ALA A 154 5.96 -0.62 -11.71
N GLU A 155 7.04 -1.36 -11.57
CA GLU A 155 8.38 -0.83 -11.63
C GLU A 155 8.93 -1.02 -13.05
N PRO A 156 9.34 0.06 -13.74
CA PRO A 156 10.10 -0.07 -14.96
C PRO A 156 11.42 -0.77 -14.63
N ILE A 157 11.82 -1.68 -15.49
CA ILE A 157 12.96 -2.54 -15.22
C ILE A 157 14.26 -1.78 -15.44
N ARG A 158 15.21 -1.91 -14.50
CA ARG A 158 16.61 -1.63 -14.71
C ARG A 158 17.15 -2.64 -15.73
N ILE A 159 17.61 -2.15 -16.90
CA ILE A 159 18.02 -2.99 -18.03
C ILE A 159 19.43 -3.55 -17.82
N GLY A 160 20.26 -2.92 -16.98
CA GLY A 160 21.62 -3.39 -16.74
C GLY A 160 22.52 -2.37 -16.05
N THR A 161 23.82 -2.68 -16.05
CA THR A 161 24.92 -1.81 -15.64
C THR A 161 26.02 -1.91 -16.66
N ILE A 162 26.62 -0.79 -17.06
CA ILE A 162 27.80 -0.79 -17.92
C ILE A 162 29.00 -1.12 -17.03
N GLU A 163 29.67 -2.24 -17.29
CA GLU A 163 30.91 -2.59 -16.62
C GLU A 163 32.05 -1.64 -17.01
N ASN A 164 32.83 -1.23 -16.01
CA ASN A 164 34.03 -0.46 -16.21
C ASN A 164 35.26 -1.35 -15.89
N ASP A 165 36.01 -1.76 -16.91
CA ASP A 165 37.17 -2.64 -16.81
C ASP A 165 38.28 -2.12 -15.88
N ALA A 166 38.25 -0.84 -15.50
CA ALA A 166 39.25 -0.25 -14.62
C ALA A 166 39.05 -0.52 -13.14
N LYS A 167 37.89 -1.09 -12.70
CA LYS A 167 37.58 -1.37 -11.29
C LYS A 167 36.94 -2.74 -11.13
N LYS A 168 37.76 -3.74 -10.83
CA LYS A 168 37.41 -5.16 -10.61
C LYS A 168 36.66 -5.43 -9.31
N GLN A 169 35.72 -4.62 -8.85
CA GLN A 169 34.89 -4.89 -7.68
C GLN A 169 33.45 -4.50 -7.97
N ASP A 170 32.49 -5.19 -7.32
CA ASP A 170 31.05 -4.95 -7.34
C ASP A 170 30.66 -3.46 -7.29
N PHE A 171 30.67 -2.80 -8.44
CA PHE A 171 30.53 -1.36 -8.54
C PHE A 171 29.10 -1.03 -8.98
N ASP A 172 28.16 -1.05 -8.03
CA ASP A 172 26.79 -0.63 -8.25
C ASP A 172 26.63 0.91 -8.16
N SER A 173 27.52 1.64 -8.78
CA SER A 173 27.45 3.10 -8.82
C SER A 173 26.32 3.56 -9.73
N GLN A 174 25.50 4.48 -9.24
CA GLN A 174 24.35 5.04 -9.95
C GLN A 174 24.68 5.53 -11.38
N GLN A 175 25.89 6.05 -11.59
CA GLN A 175 26.36 6.58 -12.89
C GLN A 175 26.50 5.52 -13.98
N TYR A 176 26.54 4.23 -13.64
CA TYR A 176 26.67 3.12 -14.61
C TYR A 176 25.41 2.29 -14.73
N ARG A 177 24.37 2.59 -13.96
CA ARG A 177 23.09 1.90 -14.03
C ARG A 177 22.33 2.34 -15.27
N VAL A 178 21.78 1.38 -16.01
CA VAL A 178 20.95 1.61 -17.19
C VAL A 178 19.50 1.37 -16.85
N TYR A 179 18.65 2.35 -17.08
CA TYR A 179 17.22 2.31 -16.78
C TYR A 179 16.39 2.34 -18.06
N SER A 180 15.14 1.87 -18.00
CA SER A 180 14.17 2.11 -19.07
C SER A 180 13.81 3.61 -19.11
N PRO A 181 13.68 4.22 -20.31
CA PRO A 181 13.29 5.62 -20.45
C PRO A 181 11.85 5.89 -20.01
N ASP A 182 11.02 4.82 -19.89
CA ASP A 182 9.61 4.92 -19.46
C ASP A 182 9.44 4.99 -17.94
N GLY A 183 10.56 4.94 -17.17
CA GLY A 183 10.59 5.08 -15.73
C GLY A 183 10.80 6.52 -15.25
N LYS A 184 10.61 6.77 -13.94
CA LYS A 184 11.03 8.04 -13.34
C LYS A 184 12.55 8.13 -13.34
N SER A 185 13.07 9.33 -13.63
CA SER A 185 14.49 9.63 -13.52
C SER A 185 14.97 9.41 -12.07
N VAL A 186 16.16 8.87 -11.91
CA VAL A 186 16.85 8.87 -10.62
C VAL A 186 17.11 10.31 -10.16
N THR A 187 17.27 10.51 -8.86
CA THR A 187 17.53 11.82 -8.26
C THR A 187 18.74 12.50 -8.94
N LEU A 188 18.57 13.71 -9.42
CA LEU A 188 19.65 14.54 -9.96
C LEU A 188 20.64 14.87 -8.83
N CYS A 189 21.91 14.47 -8.99
CA CYS A 189 22.96 14.81 -8.03
C CYS A 189 23.71 16.04 -8.53
N GLY A 190 23.94 17.03 -7.66
CA GLY A 190 24.85 18.14 -7.92
C GLY A 190 26.26 17.62 -8.22
N ASN A 191 27.03 18.29 -9.11
CA ASN A 191 28.35 17.90 -9.58
C ASN A 191 28.38 16.65 -10.50
N GLY A 192 27.38 16.47 -11.33
CA GLY A 192 27.37 15.43 -12.36
C GLY A 192 28.30 15.77 -13.53
N GLY A 193 29.47 15.14 -13.56
CA GLY A 193 30.35 15.12 -14.74
C GLY A 193 30.82 13.69 -15.02
N GLY A 194 30.88 13.31 -16.28
CA GLY A 194 31.28 11.98 -16.73
C GLY A 194 30.16 11.16 -17.36
N VAL A 195 30.48 9.94 -17.79
CA VAL A 195 29.51 9.02 -18.40
C VAL A 195 28.39 8.74 -17.39
N GLY A 196 27.14 9.05 -17.77
CA GLY A 196 25.99 8.88 -16.90
C GLY A 196 25.80 9.93 -15.79
N ALA A 197 26.74 10.91 -15.67
CA ALA A 197 26.64 12.12 -14.85
C ALA A 197 26.01 11.91 -13.45
N LYS A 198 26.25 10.79 -12.79
CA LYS A 198 25.62 10.35 -11.51
C LYS A 198 24.09 10.30 -11.51
N THR A 199 23.48 10.44 -12.68
CA THR A 199 22.01 10.42 -12.84
C THR A 199 21.49 9.09 -13.39
N GLY A 200 22.41 8.14 -13.67
CA GLY A 200 22.10 6.89 -14.36
C GLY A 200 22.06 7.06 -15.89
N LEU A 201 22.16 5.97 -16.58
CA LEU A 201 22.01 5.88 -18.04
C LEU A 201 20.61 5.39 -18.37
N TYR A 202 20.05 5.86 -19.48
CA TYR A 202 18.76 5.37 -19.97
C TYR A 202 18.99 4.62 -21.26
N ALA A 203 18.53 3.36 -21.34
CA ALA A 203 18.46 2.64 -22.58
C ALA A 203 17.26 3.15 -23.36
N VAL A 204 17.49 4.05 -24.30
CA VAL A 204 16.48 4.44 -25.26
C VAL A 204 16.50 3.38 -26.36
N PRO A 205 15.35 2.73 -26.68
CA PRO A 205 15.27 1.83 -27.80
C PRO A 205 15.70 2.60 -29.06
N ILE A 206 16.76 2.15 -29.75
CA ILE A 206 17.31 2.86 -30.91
C ILE A 206 16.35 2.79 -32.11
N SER A 207 15.42 1.82 -32.10
CA SER A 207 14.27 1.80 -32.99
C SER A 207 13.17 0.88 -32.45
N ALA A 208 11.92 1.15 -32.82
CA ALA A 208 10.79 0.25 -32.55
C ALA A 208 10.99 -1.16 -33.18
N GLU A 209 11.85 -1.29 -34.18
CA GLU A 209 12.21 -2.57 -34.80
C GLU A 209 13.10 -3.45 -33.91
N ASN A 210 14.06 -2.86 -33.20
CA ASN A 210 14.94 -3.64 -32.31
C ASN A 210 14.22 -4.20 -31.11
N ASN A 211 13.25 -3.48 -30.57
CA ASN A 211 12.36 -3.99 -29.52
C ASN A 211 11.55 -5.20 -30.00
N LYS A 212 11.05 -5.19 -31.23
CA LYS A 212 10.34 -6.34 -31.83
C LYS A 212 11.20 -7.58 -31.94
N VAL A 213 12.51 -7.43 -32.23
CA VAL A 213 13.43 -8.58 -32.31
C VAL A 213 13.66 -9.22 -30.95
N ILE A 214 13.87 -8.41 -29.92
CA ILE A 214 14.08 -8.91 -28.55
C ILE A 214 12.81 -9.59 -28.03
N LEU A 215 11.65 -8.96 -28.15
CA LEU A 215 10.37 -9.52 -27.70
C LEU A 215 10.05 -10.83 -28.44
N LYS A 216 10.24 -10.87 -29.78
CA LYS A 216 10.06 -12.09 -30.55
C LYS A 216 11.05 -13.20 -30.16
N ALA A 217 12.26 -12.85 -29.73
CA ALA A 217 13.23 -13.84 -29.25
C ALA A 217 12.80 -14.39 -27.87
N ILE A 218 12.29 -13.55 -26.98
CA ILE A 218 11.73 -13.93 -25.67
C ILE A 218 10.59 -14.93 -25.86
N ASP A 219 9.60 -14.60 -26.72
CA ASP A 219 8.45 -15.49 -26.99
C ASP A 219 8.91 -16.86 -27.49
N ILE A 220 9.82 -16.89 -28.47
CA ILE A 220 10.30 -18.14 -29.07
C ILE A 220 11.16 -18.96 -28.08
N LEU A 221 11.93 -18.29 -27.23
CA LEU A 221 12.75 -19.01 -26.24
C LEU A 221 11.86 -19.55 -25.11
N ALA A 222 10.87 -18.78 -24.67
CA ALA A 222 9.87 -19.24 -23.70
C ALA A 222 9.10 -20.46 -24.21
N ASP A 223 8.64 -20.43 -25.47
CA ASP A 223 7.93 -21.56 -26.08
C ASP A 223 8.79 -22.81 -26.22
N ARG A 224 10.06 -22.65 -26.63
CA ARG A 224 10.98 -23.78 -26.84
C ARG A 224 11.50 -24.42 -25.58
N LYS A 225 11.73 -23.61 -24.52
CA LYS A 225 12.44 -24.03 -23.31
C LYS A 225 11.53 -24.12 -22.08
N GLY A 226 10.32 -23.51 -22.13
CA GLY A 226 9.45 -23.36 -20.98
C GLY A 226 9.89 -22.29 -19.99
N TYR A 227 10.95 -21.53 -20.31
CA TYR A 227 11.45 -20.39 -19.53
C TYR A 227 12.17 -19.40 -20.46
N VAL A 228 12.32 -18.15 -20.02
CA VAL A 228 13.14 -17.15 -20.69
C VAL A 228 14.55 -17.21 -20.09
N PRO A 229 15.60 -17.48 -20.90
CA PRO A 229 16.96 -17.50 -20.39
C PRO A 229 17.41 -16.14 -19.88
N GLU A 230 18.23 -16.10 -18.82
CA GLU A 230 18.79 -14.85 -18.27
C GLU A 230 19.65 -14.10 -19.29
N MET A 231 20.38 -14.84 -20.12
CA MET A 231 21.22 -14.30 -21.16
C MET A 231 20.95 -15.03 -22.48
N PHE A 232 20.67 -14.29 -23.54
CA PHE A 232 20.37 -14.86 -24.85
C PHE A 232 20.77 -13.94 -26.00
N ASN A 233 20.95 -14.56 -27.18
CA ASN A 233 21.10 -13.83 -28.43
C ASN A 233 19.72 -13.59 -29.06
N PRO A 234 19.26 -12.33 -29.17
CA PRO A 234 17.92 -12.06 -29.69
C PRO A 234 17.78 -12.35 -31.19
N TYR A 235 18.86 -12.37 -31.95
CA TYR A 235 18.85 -12.67 -33.40
C TYR A 235 18.82 -14.18 -33.66
N ASN A 236 19.71 -14.92 -33.00
CA ASN A 236 19.80 -16.37 -33.19
C ASN A 236 18.80 -17.12 -32.30
N ARG A 237 18.16 -16.43 -31.35
CA ARG A 237 17.21 -17.01 -30.40
C ARG A 237 17.81 -18.20 -29.65
N THR A 238 19.03 -18.03 -29.19
CA THR A 238 19.78 -19.04 -28.45
C THR A 238 20.17 -18.50 -27.10
N GLU A 239 20.06 -19.37 -26.08
CA GLU A 239 20.59 -19.10 -24.76
C GLU A 239 22.11 -18.99 -24.80
N ILE A 240 22.66 -18.06 -24.02
CA ILE A 240 24.09 -17.91 -23.80
C ILE A 240 24.36 -18.41 -22.38
N THR A 241 25.18 -19.46 -22.26
CA THR A 241 25.61 -20.01 -20.97
C THR A 241 27.07 -19.60 -20.73
N GLY A 242 27.37 -19.12 -19.52
CA GLY A 242 28.71 -18.69 -19.13
C GLY A 242 28.97 -17.20 -19.33
N LYS A 243 30.13 -16.84 -19.91
CA LYS A 243 30.52 -15.41 -20.08
C LYS A 243 29.82 -14.78 -21.26
N ALA A 244 29.40 -13.52 -21.09
CA ALA A 244 28.87 -12.71 -22.18
C ALA A 244 29.89 -12.60 -23.33
N PRO A 245 29.46 -12.63 -24.63
CA PRO A 245 30.35 -12.43 -25.77
C PRO A 245 30.99 -11.03 -25.69
N THR A 246 32.21 -10.92 -26.22
CA THR A 246 32.92 -9.66 -26.32
C THR A 246 32.12 -8.64 -27.13
N LEU A 247 31.89 -7.45 -26.57
CA LEU A 247 31.28 -6.33 -27.30
C LEU A 247 32.23 -5.78 -28.34
N SER A 248 31.87 -5.82 -29.62
CA SER A 248 32.61 -5.20 -30.70
C SER A 248 32.10 -3.80 -31.00
N THR A 249 32.97 -2.88 -31.39
CA THR A 249 32.67 -1.45 -31.61
C THR A 249 31.61 -1.12 -32.66
N GLY A 250 31.25 -2.09 -33.53
CA GLY A 250 30.17 -1.94 -34.50
C GLY A 250 28.81 -2.51 -34.04
N SER A 251 28.72 -3.05 -32.86
CA SER A 251 27.63 -3.93 -32.45
C SER A 251 26.77 -3.42 -31.31
N MET A 252 26.97 -2.19 -30.83
CA MET A 252 26.12 -1.62 -29.78
C MET A 252 24.63 -1.51 -30.14
N VAL A 253 24.30 -1.59 -31.42
CA VAL A 253 22.94 -1.44 -31.96
C VAL A 253 22.30 -2.77 -32.32
N THR A 254 23.10 -3.81 -32.60
CA THR A 254 22.61 -5.07 -33.19
C THR A 254 23.18 -6.33 -32.57
N SER A 255 23.93 -6.23 -31.48
CA SER A 255 24.72 -7.38 -31.06
C SER A 255 24.04 -8.30 -30.08
N SER A 256 24.31 -9.32 -30.31
CA SER A 256 24.50 -10.72 -29.91
C SER A 256 24.19 -11.10 -28.47
N CYS A 257 23.86 -10.18 -27.55
CA CYS A 257 23.57 -10.54 -26.17
C CYS A 257 22.51 -9.63 -25.54
N ALA A 258 21.42 -10.22 -25.11
CA ALA A 258 20.50 -9.58 -24.17
C ALA A 258 20.61 -10.31 -22.82
N VAL A 259 20.81 -9.54 -21.77
CA VAL A 259 20.86 -10.05 -20.39
C VAL A 259 19.63 -9.56 -19.68
N LEU A 260 18.80 -10.49 -19.22
CA LEU A 260 17.68 -10.23 -18.35
C LEU A 260 18.02 -10.80 -16.97
N ILE A 261 18.45 -9.93 -16.06
CA ILE A 261 18.75 -10.34 -14.68
C ILE A 261 17.56 -9.93 -13.81
N PHE A 262 16.80 -10.91 -13.34
CA PHE A 262 15.61 -10.71 -12.52
C PHE A 262 15.67 -11.61 -11.29
N GLU A 263 16.64 -11.36 -10.43
CA GLU A 263 16.78 -12.07 -9.17
C GLU A 263 16.74 -11.09 -8.00
N THR A 264 16.12 -11.54 -6.90
CA THR A 264 16.25 -10.89 -5.60
C THR A 264 17.63 -11.21 -5.02
N ALA A 265 18.08 -10.44 -4.01
CA ALA A 265 19.35 -10.67 -3.34
C ALA A 265 19.48 -12.09 -2.72
N ASP A 266 18.36 -12.79 -2.53
CA ASP A 266 18.28 -14.18 -2.05
C ASP A 266 18.13 -15.22 -3.20
N GLY A 267 18.36 -14.82 -4.46
CA GLY A 267 18.39 -15.72 -5.62
C GLY A 267 17.01 -16.15 -6.14
N LYS A 268 15.92 -15.48 -5.73
CA LYS A 268 14.58 -15.78 -6.26
C LYS A 268 14.33 -15.04 -7.56
N GLN A 269 13.81 -15.73 -8.54
CA GLN A 269 13.37 -15.12 -9.79
C GLN A 269 12.22 -14.16 -9.58
N ILE A 270 12.32 -12.94 -10.12
CA ILE A 270 11.27 -11.93 -10.12
C ILE A 270 10.48 -12.04 -11.43
N PRO A 271 9.16 -12.25 -11.39
CA PRO A 271 8.34 -12.31 -12.60
C PRO A 271 8.33 -10.96 -13.30
N VAL A 272 8.67 -10.97 -14.59
CA VAL A 272 8.56 -9.82 -15.49
C VAL A 272 7.32 -9.97 -16.34
N TYR A 273 6.59 -8.89 -16.48
CA TYR A 273 5.34 -8.83 -17.23
C TYR A 273 5.49 -7.85 -18.40
N GLU A 274 5.06 -8.25 -19.58
CA GLU A 274 4.95 -7.36 -20.73
C GLU A 274 3.57 -6.69 -20.74
N VAL A 275 3.57 -5.36 -20.92
CA VAL A 275 2.38 -4.58 -21.28
C VAL A 275 2.44 -4.32 -22.76
N ARG A 276 1.40 -4.70 -23.50
CA ARG A 276 1.27 -4.47 -24.95
C ARG A 276 -0.16 -4.04 -25.28
N GLY A 277 -0.31 -2.93 -25.99
CA GLY A 277 -1.60 -2.39 -26.39
C GLY A 277 -2.55 -2.13 -25.21
N GLY A 278 -2.01 -1.70 -24.05
CA GLY A 278 -2.82 -1.48 -22.83
C GLY A 278 -3.31 -2.76 -22.16
N ARG A 279 -2.64 -3.90 -22.39
CA ARG A 279 -2.98 -5.20 -21.79
C ARG A 279 -1.76 -5.84 -21.16
N ILE A 280 -1.98 -6.60 -20.10
CA ILE A 280 -0.96 -7.40 -19.41
C ILE A 280 -1.46 -8.83 -19.25
N THR A 281 -0.58 -9.81 -19.44
CA THR A 281 -0.90 -11.22 -19.27
C THR A 281 -0.41 -11.74 -17.92
N ILE A 282 -1.32 -12.26 -17.10
CA ILE A 282 -1.02 -12.85 -15.80
C ILE A 282 -1.56 -14.29 -15.80
N LYS A 283 -0.67 -15.28 -15.64
CA LYS A 283 -1.03 -16.71 -15.65
C LYS A 283 -1.91 -17.11 -16.85
N GLY A 284 -1.54 -16.65 -18.06
CA GLY A 284 -2.24 -16.97 -19.30
C GLY A 284 -3.57 -16.23 -19.52
N LYS A 285 -3.94 -15.29 -18.66
CA LYS A 285 -5.12 -14.43 -18.83
C LYS A 285 -4.73 -12.99 -19.05
N GLU A 286 -5.38 -12.34 -20.01
CA GLU A 286 -5.16 -10.93 -20.29
C GLU A 286 -6.06 -10.02 -19.45
N TYR A 287 -5.46 -8.91 -18.99
CA TYR A 287 -6.14 -7.89 -18.22
C TYR A 287 -5.86 -6.50 -18.80
N PRO A 288 -6.85 -5.59 -18.85
CA PRO A 288 -6.61 -4.22 -19.26
C PRO A 288 -5.79 -3.48 -18.19
N ILE A 289 -4.84 -2.66 -18.63
CA ILE A 289 -3.98 -1.86 -17.76
C ILE A 289 -3.70 -0.50 -18.40
N LYS A 290 -3.65 0.55 -17.59
CA LYS A 290 -3.32 1.92 -18.02
C LYS A 290 -1.83 2.19 -17.81
N LEU A 291 -0.99 1.45 -18.50
CA LEU A 291 0.44 1.67 -18.59
C LEU A 291 0.85 1.74 -20.07
N ARG A 292 1.99 2.36 -20.35
CA ARG A 292 2.61 2.31 -21.67
C ARG A 292 3.11 0.91 -21.96
N ASP A 293 3.25 0.58 -23.25
CA ASP A 293 3.85 -0.68 -23.64
C ASP A 293 5.29 -0.75 -23.14
N GLY A 294 5.68 -1.90 -22.58
CA GLY A 294 6.99 -2.09 -21.98
C GLY A 294 7.04 -3.29 -21.03
N LEU A 295 8.20 -3.50 -20.43
CA LEU A 295 8.44 -4.56 -19.46
C LEU A 295 8.39 -4.01 -18.04
N TYR A 296 7.68 -4.71 -17.16
CA TYR A 296 7.44 -4.27 -15.78
C TYR A 296 7.59 -5.41 -14.77
N ILE A 297 8.10 -5.06 -13.61
CA ILE A 297 7.95 -5.87 -12.40
C ILE A 297 6.71 -5.36 -11.68
N ILE A 298 5.81 -6.27 -11.32
CA ILE A 298 4.63 -5.93 -10.53
C ILE A 298 4.93 -6.27 -9.07
N ARG A 299 4.98 -5.26 -8.24
CA ARG A 299 5.20 -5.39 -6.80
C ARG A 299 4.02 -4.92 -5.96
N LYS A 300 3.95 -5.39 -4.73
CA LYS A 300 3.04 -4.84 -3.72
C LYS A 300 3.54 -3.46 -3.25
N LEU A 301 2.69 -2.72 -2.57
CA LEU A 301 3.10 -1.49 -1.87
C LEU A 301 4.13 -1.81 -0.79
N THR A 302 5.06 -0.90 -0.57
CA THR A 302 6.00 -0.97 0.57
C THR A 302 5.29 -0.65 1.89
N VAL A 303 5.94 -0.91 3.02
CA VAL A 303 5.42 -0.53 4.34
C VAL A 303 5.23 0.99 4.43
N THR A 304 6.17 1.77 3.88
CA THR A 304 6.08 3.24 3.83
C THR A 304 4.87 3.71 3.01
N GLU A 305 4.67 3.14 1.82
CA GLU A 305 3.51 3.46 1.00
C GLU A 305 2.19 3.07 1.69
N CYS A 306 2.18 1.97 2.45
CA CYS A 306 1.03 1.58 3.27
C CYS A 306 0.82 2.52 4.47
N LYS A 307 1.88 3.05 5.11
CA LYS A 307 1.77 4.13 6.11
C LYS A 307 1.08 5.36 5.51
N ARG A 308 1.53 5.80 4.35
CA ARG A 308 0.95 6.96 3.64
C ARG A 308 -0.52 6.74 3.26
N LEU A 309 -0.92 5.51 2.88
CA LEU A 309 -2.33 5.16 2.67
C LEU A 309 -3.17 5.28 3.93
N GLN A 310 -2.61 4.99 5.09
CA GLN A 310 -3.28 5.14 6.39
C GLN A 310 -3.06 6.53 7.00
N THR A 311 -2.40 7.44 6.28
CA THR A 311 -2.02 8.78 6.73
C THR A 311 -1.20 8.78 8.03
N VAL A 312 -0.46 7.69 8.26
CA VAL A 312 0.52 7.53 9.33
C VAL A 312 1.82 8.21 8.90
N PRO A 313 2.48 8.99 9.78
CA PRO A 313 3.75 9.66 9.45
C PRO A 313 4.84 8.67 9.00
N ASP A 314 5.65 9.07 8.01
CA ASP A 314 6.78 8.25 7.53
C ASP A 314 7.80 7.96 8.65
N THR A 315 7.88 8.84 9.65
CA THR A 315 8.73 8.71 10.84
C THR A 315 8.26 7.65 11.83
N TYR A 316 7.01 7.18 11.72
CA TYR A 316 6.49 6.14 12.60
C TYR A 316 7.25 4.83 12.37
N ALA A 317 7.94 4.34 13.40
CA ALA A 317 8.74 3.12 13.32
C ALA A 317 7.94 1.90 13.81
N PHE A 318 8.07 0.79 13.08
CA PHE A 318 7.54 -0.50 13.50
C PHE A 318 8.68 -1.34 14.10
N PRO A 319 8.69 -1.62 15.41
CA PRO A 319 9.70 -2.50 16.02
C PRO A 319 9.36 -3.99 15.80
N VAL A 320 8.83 -4.32 14.64
CA VAL A 320 8.34 -5.66 14.28
C VAL A 320 8.69 -5.96 12.82
N SER A 321 8.50 -7.22 12.38
CA SER A 321 8.72 -7.60 10.98
C SER A 321 7.76 -6.89 10.02
N ASP A 322 8.15 -6.75 8.74
CA ASP A 322 7.29 -6.18 7.69
C ASP A 322 5.93 -6.86 7.62
N THR A 323 5.89 -8.19 7.75
CA THR A 323 4.62 -8.95 7.77
C THR A 323 3.69 -8.48 8.88
N GLN A 324 4.23 -8.24 10.06
CA GLN A 324 3.49 -7.69 11.19
C GLN A 324 3.07 -6.23 10.94
N ALA A 325 3.97 -5.41 10.39
CA ALA A 325 3.67 -4.02 10.04
C ALA A 325 2.51 -3.93 9.02
N TYR A 326 2.52 -4.74 7.96
CA TYR A 326 1.38 -4.82 7.02
C TYR A 326 0.08 -5.23 7.71
N LYS A 327 0.14 -6.18 8.65
CA LYS A 327 -1.03 -6.64 9.41
C LYS A 327 -1.60 -5.51 10.27
N MET A 328 -0.73 -4.80 10.98
CA MET A 328 -1.10 -3.66 11.83
C MET A 328 -1.71 -2.53 10.99
N LEU A 329 -1.06 -2.14 9.87
CA LEU A 329 -1.58 -1.13 8.95
C LEU A 329 -2.91 -1.55 8.31
N GLY A 330 -3.09 -2.83 7.99
CA GLY A 330 -4.34 -3.34 7.42
C GLY A 330 -5.52 -3.29 8.41
N ASN A 331 -5.26 -3.54 9.69
CA ASN A 331 -6.26 -3.45 10.75
C ASN A 331 -6.43 -2.01 11.28
N GLY A 332 -5.39 -1.19 11.19
CA GLY A 332 -5.37 0.17 11.72
C GLY A 332 -6.37 1.13 11.05
N TRP A 333 -6.59 2.24 11.68
CA TRP A 333 -7.43 3.31 11.17
C TRP A 333 -6.68 4.22 10.18
N THR A 334 -7.42 4.95 9.36
CA THR A 334 -6.87 6.09 8.62
C THR A 334 -6.79 7.28 9.56
N VAL A 335 -5.58 7.66 9.96
CA VAL A 335 -5.33 8.63 11.03
C VAL A 335 -6.05 9.96 10.78
N ASP A 336 -6.01 10.47 9.53
CA ASP A 336 -6.64 11.75 9.21
C ASP A 336 -8.18 11.74 9.27
N VAL A 337 -8.81 10.55 9.13
CA VAL A 337 -10.25 10.42 9.38
C VAL A 337 -10.53 10.54 10.88
N ILE A 338 -9.71 9.90 11.71
CA ILE A 338 -9.86 9.96 13.17
C ILE A 338 -9.60 11.39 13.67
N ALA A 339 -8.55 12.04 13.20
CA ALA A 339 -8.24 13.43 13.51
C ALA A 339 -9.40 14.35 13.09
N HIS A 340 -9.96 14.15 11.89
CA HIS A 340 -11.12 14.91 11.42
C HIS A 340 -12.33 14.76 12.36
N ILE A 341 -12.65 13.52 12.77
CA ILE A 341 -13.76 13.27 13.70
C ILE A 341 -13.51 13.93 15.06
N MET A 342 -12.32 13.75 15.63
CA MET A 342 -11.98 14.29 16.94
C MET A 342 -11.92 15.82 16.96
N ASN A 343 -11.63 16.45 15.82
CA ASN A 343 -11.67 17.92 15.71
C ASN A 343 -13.06 18.54 15.95
N HIS A 344 -14.12 17.69 15.97
CA HIS A 344 -15.47 18.11 16.37
C HIS A 344 -15.72 18.01 17.89
N PHE A 345 -14.73 17.59 18.69
CA PHE A 345 -14.83 17.54 20.15
C PHE A 345 -14.53 18.94 20.71
N THR A 346 -15.54 19.61 21.20
CA THR A 346 -15.40 20.97 21.74
C THR A 346 -14.42 20.97 22.92
N GLY A 347 -13.45 21.90 22.90
CA GLY A 347 -12.43 22.02 23.95
C GLY A 347 -11.28 21.03 23.87
N LEU A 348 -11.19 20.21 22.82
CA LEU A 348 -10.19 19.14 22.70
C LEU A 348 -8.73 19.62 22.84
N THR A 349 -8.41 20.81 22.33
CA THR A 349 -7.08 21.42 22.40
C THR A 349 -6.92 22.49 23.48
N GLU A 350 -7.97 22.73 24.24
CA GLU A 350 -8.03 23.82 25.23
C GLU A 350 -7.74 23.31 26.65
N GLU A 351 -7.92 22.03 26.91
CA GLU A 351 -7.76 21.40 28.22
C GLU A 351 -7.00 20.08 28.12
N PRO A 352 -6.32 19.65 29.20
CA PRO A 352 -5.65 18.35 29.25
C PRO A 352 -6.63 17.19 29.06
N VAL A 353 -6.18 16.17 28.32
CA VAL A 353 -7.01 15.04 27.91
C VAL A 353 -6.52 13.72 28.53
N GLU A 354 -7.44 12.95 29.08
CA GLU A 354 -7.24 11.56 29.50
C GLU A 354 -7.94 10.62 28.49
N VAL A 355 -7.22 9.67 27.95
CA VAL A 355 -7.71 8.78 26.88
C VAL A 355 -7.75 7.33 27.36
N LEU A 356 -8.87 6.66 27.12
CA LEU A 356 -8.95 5.20 27.14
C LEU A 356 -9.12 4.70 25.70
N SER A 357 -8.11 3.99 25.18
CA SER A 357 -8.13 3.38 23.85
C SER A 357 -8.30 1.88 23.96
N MET A 358 -9.42 1.38 23.42
CA MET A 358 -9.71 -0.05 23.39
C MET A 358 -9.45 -0.64 22.01
N TYR A 359 -8.77 -1.79 21.99
CA TYR A 359 -8.32 -2.43 20.73
C TYR A 359 -7.37 -1.51 19.96
N ASP A 360 -6.39 -0.96 20.67
CA ASP A 360 -5.55 0.16 20.25
C ASP A 360 -4.66 -0.14 19.04
N GLY A 361 -4.24 -1.39 18.88
CA GLY A 361 -3.44 -1.85 17.74
C GLY A 361 -2.10 -1.12 17.65
N MET A 362 -1.96 -0.28 16.63
CA MET A 362 -0.77 0.56 16.42
C MET A 362 -0.95 2.01 16.90
N SER A 363 -1.88 2.25 17.80
CA SER A 363 -2.16 3.56 18.39
C SER A 363 -2.53 4.66 17.39
N CYS A 364 -3.32 4.33 16.38
CA CYS A 364 -3.79 5.33 15.40
C CYS A 364 -4.54 6.50 16.05
N GLY A 365 -5.23 6.24 17.17
CA GLY A 365 -5.90 7.29 17.95
C GLY A 365 -4.93 8.26 18.59
N HIS A 366 -3.82 7.77 19.15
CA HIS A 366 -2.76 8.60 19.71
C HIS A 366 -2.12 9.48 18.61
N ILE A 367 -1.77 8.86 17.47
CA ILE A 367 -1.19 9.59 16.34
C ILE A 367 -2.15 10.70 15.84
N ALA A 368 -3.46 10.45 15.87
CA ALA A 368 -4.45 11.46 15.48
C ALA A 368 -4.51 12.63 16.47
N LEU A 369 -4.44 12.36 17.77
CA LEU A 369 -4.40 13.37 18.82
C LEU A 369 -3.11 14.21 18.77
N ASP A 370 -1.96 13.55 18.55
CA ASP A 370 -0.66 14.23 18.33
C ASP A 370 -0.72 15.19 17.13
N LYS A 371 -1.35 14.77 16.02
CA LYS A 371 -1.55 15.61 14.83
C LYS A 371 -2.41 16.85 15.12
N LEU A 372 -3.34 16.75 16.05
CA LEU A 372 -4.20 17.86 16.48
C LEU A 372 -3.55 18.75 17.53
N GLY A 373 -2.37 18.37 18.05
CA GLY A 373 -1.67 19.12 19.09
C GLY A 373 -2.34 19.04 20.46
N VAL A 374 -3.01 17.91 20.75
CA VAL A 374 -3.75 17.68 22.00
C VAL A 374 -2.76 17.41 23.14
N ASP A 375 -2.97 18.06 24.30
CA ASP A 375 -2.21 17.78 25.53
C ASP A 375 -2.77 16.52 26.21
N ILE A 376 -2.10 15.38 25.97
CA ILE A 376 -2.50 14.08 26.51
C ILE A 376 -1.78 13.87 27.84
N THR A 377 -2.50 13.93 28.96
CA THR A 377 -1.95 13.69 30.29
C THR A 377 -1.83 12.21 30.61
N VAL A 378 -2.79 11.39 30.16
CA VAL A 378 -2.81 9.94 30.37
C VAL A 378 -3.39 9.24 29.13
N TYR A 379 -2.74 8.16 28.70
CA TYR A 379 -3.23 7.32 27.62
C TYR A 379 -3.25 5.85 28.08
N TYR A 380 -4.43 5.33 28.33
CA TYR A 380 -4.63 3.92 28.63
C TYR A 380 -4.93 3.16 27.34
N ALA A 381 -4.10 2.21 27.00
CA ALA A 381 -4.30 1.34 25.84
C ALA A 381 -4.63 -0.10 26.29
N THR A 382 -5.61 -0.70 25.64
CA THR A 382 -5.92 -2.12 25.79
C THR A 382 -5.85 -2.82 24.43
N GLU A 383 -5.34 -4.05 24.40
CA GLU A 383 -5.28 -4.91 23.22
C GLU A 383 -5.66 -6.34 23.61
N ILE A 384 -6.02 -7.20 22.62
CA ILE A 384 -6.42 -8.59 22.82
C ILE A 384 -5.26 -9.52 22.48
#